data_dcd376d4de4a58d8be3fe5d8b83bfbea
#
_entry.id   dcd376d4de4a58d8be3fe5d8b83bfbea
#
_cell.length_a   1.000
_cell.length_b   1.000
_cell.length_c   1.000
_cell.angle_alpha   90.00
_cell.angle_beta   90.00
_cell.angle_gamma   90.00
#
_symmetry.space_group_name_H-M   'P 1'
#
loop_
_entity.id
_entity.type
_entity.pdbx_description
1 polymer ?
#
loop_
_entity_poly.entity_id
_entity_poly.type
_entity_poly.pdbx_seq_one_letter_code
_entity_poly.pdbx_strand_id
1 'polypeptide(L)'
;MDVSIKVLRVKIIPIVFCTIFCFISACSEPKQEPIPLGIIAQDTMVQMLAEIHLLESSLSVRIADESSLKNTRNAIKSKIYLNFGVSKEQFYKSYKYYAEKPVLIDSIYINVISEISKRQVEQTKKQD
;
A
#
# COMPACT_ATOMS: atom_id res chain seq x y z
N MET A 1 3.61 34.49 48.83
CA MET A 1 3.46 33.12 48.30
C MET A 1 3.33 33.08 46.79
N ASP A 2 3.00 34.19 46.11
CA ASP A 2 2.79 34.22 44.62
C ASP A 2 4.04 34.33 43.76
N VAL A 3 5.15 34.84 44.28
CA VAL A 3 6.39 35.05 43.52
C VAL A 3 7.08 33.72 43.21
N SER A 4 7.00 32.74 44.12
CA SER A 4 7.64 31.42 43.97
C SER A 4 6.99 30.61 42.85
N ILE A 5 5.67 30.71 42.71
CA ILE A 5 4.90 29.98 41.65
C ILE A 5 5.15 30.59 40.27
N LYS A 6 5.32 31.91 40.16
CA LYS A 6 5.62 32.58 38.90
C LYS A 6 7.02 32.22 38.37
N VAL A 7 8.02 32.14 39.25
CA VAL A 7 9.40 31.76 38.89
C VAL A 7 9.47 30.29 38.46
N LEU A 8 8.69 29.43 39.13
CA LEU A 8 8.64 28.01 38.79
C LEU A 8 7.99 27.80 37.41
N ARG A 9 6.90 28.50 37.09
CA ARG A 9 6.24 28.45 35.77
C ARG A 9 7.15 28.92 34.63
N VAL A 10 7.89 30.01 34.81
CA VAL A 10 8.80 30.55 33.78
C VAL A 10 9.92 29.58 33.45
N LYS A 11 10.40 28.78 34.40
CA LYS A 11 11.45 27.77 34.17
C LYS A 11 10.92 26.45 33.56
N ILE A 12 9.67 26.09 33.84
CA ILE A 12 9.08 24.83 33.35
C ILE A 12 8.62 24.96 31.89
N ILE A 13 8.10 26.11 31.47
CA ILE A 13 7.62 26.35 30.12
C ILE A 13 8.68 26.04 29.02
N PRO A 14 9.93 26.55 29.11
CA PRO A 14 10.94 26.25 28.09
C PRO A 14 11.38 24.79 28.09
N ILE A 15 11.36 24.10 29.22
CA ILE A 15 11.69 22.68 29.33
C ILE A 15 10.63 21.82 28.64
N VAL A 16 9.34 22.11 28.90
CA VAL A 16 8.22 21.41 28.23
C VAL A 16 8.21 21.70 26.74
N PHE A 17 8.51 22.92 26.32
CA PHE A 17 8.60 23.26 24.89
C PHE A 17 9.75 22.54 24.19
N CYS A 18 10.89 22.41 24.85
CA CYS A 18 12.05 21.69 24.32
C CYS A 18 11.80 20.18 24.21
N THR A 19 11.10 19.56 25.18
CA THR A 19 10.73 18.14 25.12
C THR A 19 9.72 17.85 24.03
N ILE A 20 8.73 18.71 23.81
CA ILE A 20 7.76 18.56 22.71
C ILE A 20 8.44 18.69 21.34
N PHE A 21 9.41 19.60 21.21
CA PHE A 21 10.15 19.80 19.96
C PHE A 21 11.03 18.60 19.57
N CYS A 22 11.59 17.87 20.54
CA CYS A 22 12.37 16.66 20.29
C CYS A 22 11.54 15.48 19.72
N PHE A 23 10.24 15.41 20.00
CA PHE A 23 9.39 14.33 19.49
C PHE A 23 9.00 14.47 18.02
N ILE A 24 9.12 15.66 17.43
CA ILE A 24 8.74 15.93 16.04
C ILE A 24 9.83 15.48 15.05
N SER A 25 11.06 15.29 15.50
CA SER A 25 12.22 14.94 14.64
C SER A 25 12.38 13.43 14.39
N ALA A 26 11.50 12.58 14.89
CA ALA A 26 11.63 11.13 14.83
C ALA A 26 11.00 10.48 13.58
N CYS A 27 10.46 11.26 12.62
CA CYS A 27 10.03 10.72 11.32
C CYS A 27 11.24 10.59 10.39
N SER A 28 12.04 9.52 10.55
CA SER A 28 12.96 9.07 9.51
C SER A 28 12.16 8.32 8.46
N GLU A 29 12.06 8.87 7.24
CA GLU A 29 11.62 8.07 6.08
C GLU A 29 12.51 6.82 5.97
N PRO A 30 11.92 5.63 5.87
CA PRO A 30 12.72 4.42 5.66
C PRO A 30 13.50 4.57 4.36
N LYS A 31 14.82 4.50 4.43
CA LYS A 31 15.70 4.46 3.26
C LYS A 31 15.21 3.32 2.36
N GLN A 32 14.65 3.66 1.21
CA GLN A 32 14.26 2.65 0.22
C GLN A 32 15.52 1.97 -0.28
N GLU A 33 15.70 0.71 0.08
CA GLU A 33 16.75 -0.12 -0.51
C GLU A 33 16.51 -0.25 -2.02
N PRO A 34 17.55 -0.23 -2.85
CA PRO A 34 17.39 -0.41 -4.28
C PRO A 34 16.74 -1.77 -4.57
N ILE A 35 15.69 -1.75 -5.37
CA ILE A 35 14.97 -2.95 -5.76
C ILE A 35 15.89 -3.81 -6.63
N PRO A 36 16.09 -5.11 -6.32
CA PRO A 36 16.95 -5.99 -7.10
C PRO A 36 16.47 -6.15 -8.55
N LEU A 37 17.41 -6.39 -9.45
CA LEU A 37 17.10 -6.68 -10.86
C LEU A 37 16.15 -7.88 -10.99
N GLY A 38 15.14 -7.72 -11.84
CA GLY A 38 14.13 -8.75 -12.10
C GLY A 38 13.00 -8.81 -11.06
N ILE A 39 12.99 -7.89 -10.10
CA ILE A 39 11.83 -7.63 -9.22
C ILE A 39 11.02 -6.47 -9.81
N ILE A 40 9.70 -6.64 -9.86
CA ILE A 40 8.75 -5.63 -10.33
C ILE A 40 8.81 -4.41 -9.40
N ALA A 41 8.81 -3.20 -9.96
CA ALA A 41 8.74 -1.97 -9.18
C ALA A 41 7.49 -1.92 -8.29
N GLN A 42 7.59 -1.29 -7.12
CA GLN A 42 6.52 -1.25 -6.13
C GLN A 42 5.22 -0.68 -6.70
N ASP A 43 5.28 0.41 -7.46
CA ASP A 43 4.11 1.03 -8.07
C ASP A 43 3.42 0.10 -9.09
N THR A 44 4.20 -0.62 -9.90
CA THR A 44 3.66 -1.62 -10.82
C THR A 44 3.03 -2.79 -10.07
N MET A 45 3.64 -3.23 -8.98
CA MET A 45 3.07 -4.28 -8.12
C MET A 45 1.73 -3.85 -7.52
N VAL A 46 1.61 -2.59 -7.06
CA VAL A 46 0.35 -2.00 -6.56
C VAL A 46 -0.74 -2.05 -7.63
N GLN A 47 -0.43 -1.60 -8.86
CA GLN A 47 -1.40 -1.61 -9.96
C GLN A 47 -1.86 -3.03 -10.32
N MET A 48 -0.93 -3.97 -10.43
CA MET A 48 -1.23 -5.37 -10.72
C MET A 48 -2.09 -6.02 -9.63
N LEU A 49 -1.76 -5.80 -8.36
CA LEU A 49 -2.54 -6.32 -7.24
C LEU A 49 -3.94 -5.71 -7.19
N ALA A 50 -4.09 -4.41 -7.43
CA ALA A 50 -5.39 -3.75 -7.50
C ALA A 50 -6.27 -4.37 -8.60
N GLU A 51 -5.72 -4.61 -9.80
CA GLU A 51 -6.47 -5.27 -10.89
C GLU A 51 -6.85 -6.71 -10.53
N ILE A 52 -5.94 -7.48 -9.92
CA ILE A 52 -6.21 -8.86 -9.51
C ILE A 52 -7.33 -8.90 -8.44
N HIS A 53 -7.31 -8.01 -7.44
CA HIS A 53 -8.35 -7.95 -6.42
C HIS A 53 -9.71 -7.53 -6.97
N LEU A 54 -9.76 -6.55 -7.87
CA LEU A 54 -10.99 -6.15 -8.55
C LEU A 54 -11.56 -7.28 -9.41
N LEU A 55 -10.70 -8.02 -10.12
CA LEU A 55 -11.09 -9.20 -10.87
C LEU A 55 -11.69 -10.27 -9.95
N GLU A 56 -11.01 -10.63 -8.88
CA GLU A 56 -11.46 -11.69 -7.97
C GLU A 56 -12.80 -11.35 -7.32
N SER A 57 -13.00 -10.09 -6.91
CA SER A 57 -14.28 -9.63 -6.37
C SER A 57 -15.41 -9.71 -7.41
N SER A 58 -15.14 -9.37 -8.66
CA SER A 58 -16.15 -9.41 -9.73
C SER A 58 -16.55 -10.84 -10.14
N LEU A 59 -15.60 -11.77 -10.10
CA LEU A 59 -15.84 -13.17 -10.46
C LEU A 59 -16.61 -13.91 -9.38
N SER A 60 -16.33 -13.66 -8.11
CA SER A 60 -17.02 -14.31 -6.99
C SER A 60 -18.55 -14.04 -6.96
N VAL A 61 -18.97 -12.93 -7.55
CA VAL A 61 -20.40 -12.54 -7.61
C VAL A 61 -21.12 -13.15 -8.82
N ARG A 62 -20.40 -13.51 -9.90
CA ARG A 62 -21.02 -13.82 -11.21
C ARG A 62 -21.01 -15.28 -11.62
N ILE A 63 -20.15 -16.10 -11.05
CA ILE A 63 -19.94 -17.48 -11.51
C ILE A 63 -20.16 -18.45 -10.35
N ALA A 64 -21.18 -19.31 -10.48
CA ALA A 64 -21.53 -20.31 -9.48
C ALA A 64 -20.77 -21.63 -9.63
N ASP A 65 -20.26 -21.94 -10.85
CA ASP A 65 -19.49 -23.16 -11.11
C ASP A 65 -18.00 -22.95 -10.87
N GLU A 66 -17.42 -23.74 -9.97
CA GLU A 66 -16.04 -23.61 -9.51
C GLU A 66 -15.00 -23.91 -10.60
N SER A 67 -15.26 -24.83 -11.50
CA SER A 67 -14.36 -25.19 -12.59
C SER A 67 -14.25 -24.08 -13.64
N SER A 68 -15.38 -23.53 -14.04
CA SER A 68 -15.48 -22.37 -14.93
C SER A 68 -14.86 -21.13 -14.28
N LEU A 69 -15.08 -20.93 -12.97
CA LEU A 69 -14.49 -19.84 -12.21
C LEU A 69 -12.95 -19.90 -12.23
N LYS A 70 -12.37 -21.08 -11.99
CA LYS A 70 -10.92 -21.28 -11.99
C LYS A 70 -10.30 -20.99 -13.36
N ASN A 71 -10.91 -21.50 -14.44
CA ASN A 71 -10.41 -21.29 -15.79
C ASN A 71 -10.48 -19.81 -16.19
N THR A 72 -11.61 -19.16 -15.95
CA THR A 72 -11.80 -17.74 -16.22
C THR A 72 -10.82 -16.88 -15.43
N ARG A 73 -10.65 -17.15 -14.14
CA ARG A 73 -9.67 -16.45 -13.28
C ARG A 73 -8.25 -16.56 -13.85
N ASN A 74 -7.82 -17.75 -14.24
CA ASN A 74 -6.49 -17.96 -14.79
C ASN A 74 -6.29 -17.24 -16.12
N ALA A 75 -7.28 -17.28 -17.02
CA ALA A 75 -7.21 -16.58 -18.30
C ALA A 75 -7.08 -15.07 -18.12
N ILE A 76 -7.88 -14.48 -17.21
CA ILE A 76 -7.84 -13.03 -17.00
C ILE A 76 -6.56 -12.62 -16.25
N LYS A 77 -6.08 -13.41 -15.27
CA LYS A 77 -4.78 -13.15 -14.64
C LYS A 77 -3.64 -13.19 -15.65
N SER A 78 -3.65 -14.12 -16.59
CA SER A 78 -2.67 -14.17 -17.67
C SER A 78 -2.71 -12.91 -18.54
N LYS A 79 -3.90 -12.39 -18.83
CA LYS A 79 -4.05 -11.13 -19.56
C LYS A 79 -3.52 -9.93 -18.77
N ILE A 80 -3.74 -9.89 -17.44
CA ILE A 80 -3.16 -8.84 -16.58
C ILE A 80 -1.63 -8.89 -16.68
N TYR A 81 -1.00 -10.04 -16.52
CA TYR A 81 0.45 -10.16 -16.64
C TYR A 81 0.97 -9.65 -18.00
N LEU A 82 0.31 -10.01 -19.09
CA LEU A 82 0.67 -9.54 -20.44
C LEU A 82 0.54 -8.02 -20.58
N ASN A 83 -0.53 -7.42 -20.05
CA ASN A 83 -0.74 -5.98 -20.12
C ASN A 83 0.37 -5.17 -19.43
N PHE A 84 0.95 -5.72 -18.36
CA PHE A 84 2.07 -5.11 -17.64
C PHE A 84 3.45 -5.55 -18.18
N GLY A 85 3.51 -6.38 -19.22
CA GLY A 85 4.77 -6.90 -19.75
C GLY A 85 5.54 -7.79 -18.76
N VAL A 86 4.83 -8.47 -17.87
CA VAL A 86 5.38 -9.24 -16.75
C VAL A 86 5.04 -10.71 -16.93
N SER A 87 6.00 -11.62 -16.69
CA SER A 87 5.68 -13.04 -16.64
C SER A 87 5.04 -13.44 -15.30
N LYS A 88 4.30 -14.54 -15.30
CA LYS A 88 3.72 -15.10 -14.08
C LYS A 88 4.80 -15.38 -13.03
N GLU A 89 5.92 -15.96 -13.46
CA GLU A 89 7.07 -16.29 -12.61
C GLU A 89 7.68 -15.02 -11.98
N GLN A 90 7.85 -13.98 -12.79
CA GLN A 90 8.36 -12.68 -12.31
C GLN A 90 7.41 -12.04 -11.30
N PHE A 91 6.09 -12.12 -11.53
CA PHE A 91 5.10 -11.63 -10.57
C PHE A 91 5.22 -12.35 -9.23
N TYR A 92 5.21 -13.69 -9.21
CA TYR A 92 5.30 -14.44 -7.95
C TYR A 92 6.65 -14.27 -7.24
N LYS A 93 7.75 -14.17 -7.99
CA LYS A 93 9.08 -13.86 -7.44
C LYS A 93 9.07 -12.50 -6.74
N SER A 94 8.48 -11.49 -7.39
CA SER A 94 8.40 -10.14 -6.85
C SER A 94 7.46 -10.05 -5.65
N TYR A 95 6.31 -10.70 -5.71
CA TYR A 95 5.39 -10.78 -4.59
C TYR A 95 6.05 -11.40 -3.37
N LYS A 96 6.76 -12.53 -3.54
CA LYS A 96 7.50 -13.18 -2.46
C LYS A 96 8.56 -12.25 -1.87
N TYR A 97 9.33 -11.55 -2.70
CA TYR A 97 10.33 -10.57 -2.26
C TYR A 97 9.72 -9.49 -1.36
N TYR A 98 8.55 -8.96 -1.71
CA TYR A 98 7.86 -7.96 -0.91
C TYR A 98 7.22 -8.57 0.35
N ALA A 99 6.64 -9.76 0.26
CA ALA A 99 6.01 -10.45 1.38
C ALA A 99 6.99 -10.81 2.51
N GLU A 100 8.27 -10.99 2.18
CA GLU A 100 9.33 -11.23 3.17
C GLU A 100 9.76 -9.94 3.90
N LYS A 101 9.24 -8.77 3.52
CA LYS A 101 9.58 -7.45 4.07
C LYS A 101 8.32 -6.76 4.60
N PRO A 102 8.00 -6.89 5.90
CA PRO A 102 6.72 -6.41 6.46
C PRO A 102 6.41 -4.95 6.14
N VAL A 103 7.37 -4.05 6.27
CA VAL A 103 7.19 -2.61 6.00
C VAL A 103 6.85 -2.35 4.53
N LEU A 104 7.46 -3.08 3.60
CA LEU A 104 7.22 -2.90 2.17
C LEU A 104 5.87 -3.47 1.75
N ILE A 105 5.53 -4.66 2.21
CA ILE A 105 4.26 -5.29 1.85
C ILE A 105 3.06 -4.52 2.44
N ASP A 106 3.18 -3.99 3.65
CA ASP A 106 2.16 -3.14 4.27
C ASP A 106 1.95 -1.85 3.46
N SER A 107 3.05 -1.19 3.07
CA SER A 107 3.00 -0.01 2.19
C SER A 107 2.32 -0.32 0.86
N ILE A 108 2.63 -1.47 0.24
CA ILE A 108 1.99 -1.91 -1.00
C ILE A 108 0.48 -2.07 -0.80
N TYR A 109 0.03 -2.75 0.26
CA TYR A 109 -1.40 -2.98 0.48
C TYR A 109 -2.16 -1.69 0.82
N ILE A 110 -1.56 -0.75 1.55
CA ILE A 110 -2.15 0.59 1.78
C ILE A 110 -2.39 1.28 0.42
N ASN A 111 -1.41 1.25 -0.49
CA ASN A 111 -1.52 1.85 -1.80
C ASN A 111 -2.52 1.09 -2.71
N VAL A 112 -2.61 -0.24 -2.61
CA VAL A 112 -3.61 -1.05 -3.31
C VAL A 112 -5.03 -0.64 -2.92
N ILE A 113 -5.30 -0.48 -1.63
CA ILE A 113 -6.61 -0.03 -1.12
C ILE A 113 -6.94 1.37 -1.64
N SER A 114 -5.97 2.28 -1.61
CA SER A 114 -6.12 3.64 -2.16
C SER A 114 -6.44 3.63 -3.66
N GLU A 115 -5.73 2.81 -4.43
CA GLU A 115 -5.93 2.69 -5.88
C GLU A 115 -7.31 2.10 -6.22
N ILE A 116 -7.74 1.06 -5.50
CA ILE A 116 -9.09 0.48 -5.67
C ILE A 116 -10.17 1.52 -5.37
N SER A 117 -10.04 2.26 -4.27
CA SER A 117 -10.98 3.31 -3.88
C SER A 117 -11.07 4.41 -4.94
N LYS A 118 -9.94 4.85 -5.49
CA LYS A 118 -9.88 5.84 -6.57
C LYS A 118 -10.62 5.37 -7.81
N ARG A 119 -10.39 4.12 -8.25
CA ARG A 119 -11.05 3.54 -9.42
C ARG A 119 -12.57 3.42 -9.23
N GLN A 120 -13.03 3.11 -8.02
CA GLN A 120 -14.46 3.06 -7.70
C GLN A 120 -15.12 4.45 -7.85
N VAL A 121 -14.49 5.50 -7.33
CA VAL A 121 -15.00 6.88 -7.48
C VAL A 121 -15.03 7.32 -8.94
N GLU A 122 -14.03 6.97 -9.73
CA GLU A 122 -14.00 7.30 -11.17
C GLU A 122 -15.10 6.59 -11.96
N GLN A 123 -15.44 5.35 -11.59
CA GLN A 123 -16.53 4.60 -12.22
C GLN A 123 -17.90 5.21 -11.89
N THR A 124 -18.12 5.63 -10.65
CA THR A 124 -19.38 6.28 -10.24
C THR A 124 -19.60 7.58 -11.02
N LYS A 125 -18.56 8.40 -11.17
CA LYS A 125 -18.63 9.67 -11.93
C LYS A 125 -18.93 9.51 -13.43
N LYS A 126 -18.69 8.34 -14.01
CA LYS A 126 -19.00 8.07 -15.43
C LYS A 126 -20.40 7.56 -15.67
N GLN A 127 -21.13 7.22 -14.61
CA GLN A 127 -22.49 6.70 -14.67
C GLN A 127 -23.57 7.79 -14.43
N ASP A 128 -23.13 8.93 -13.90
CA ASP A 128 -23.93 10.17 -13.76
C ASP A 128 -23.78 11.06 -15.00
#